data_0dbe9e03c7be1e5d0994707568636170
#
_entry.id   0dbe9e03c7be1e5d0994707568636170
#
_cell.length_a   1.000
_cell.length_b   1.000
_cell.length_c   1.000
_cell.angle_alpha   90.00
_cell.angle_beta   90.00
_cell.angle_gamma   90.00
#
_symmetry.space_group_name_H-M   'P 1'
#
loop_
_entity.id
_entity.type
_entity.pdbx_description
1 polymer ?
#
loop_
_entity_poly.entity_id
_entity_poly.type
_entity_poly.pdbx_seq_one_letter_code
_entity_poly.pdbx_strand_id
1 'polypeptide(L)'
;FVLGPLLEARLFANGFLHWWQRDLAMEYDQRNCLVVGFAMGFAVVPLIFTICEDALSSVPSHLRAGSLALGATRWQTAIRVVLPMALPGIFSASMIGFGRAIGETMIVLMATGNTPVLDWDLFNGMRTISANIAVELPEAPHQGTLYRVLFLSGLLLFLATFAINTLAEIVRQRLRDRYNRL
;
A
#
# COMPACT_ATOMS: atom_id res chain seq x y z
N PHE A 1 -20.59 -0.84 23.88
CA PHE A 1 -21.22 -2.02 23.23
C PHE A 1 -22.76 -1.92 23.12
N VAL A 2 -23.45 -1.21 24.02
CA VAL A 2 -24.93 -1.10 24.03
C VAL A 2 -25.46 0.02 23.12
N LEU A 3 -24.66 1.04 22.84
CA LEU A 3 -25.05 2.18 21.98
C LEU A 3 -25.06 1.86 20.47
N GLY A 4 -24.25 0.91 20.02
CA GLY A 4 -24.18 0.50 18.61
C GLY A 4 -25.52 0.00 18.07
N PRO A 5 -26.10 -1.06 18.66
CA PRO A 5 -27.36 -1.61 18.17
C PRO A 5 -28.55 -0.64 18.33
N LEU A 6 -28.54 0.25 19.31
CA LEU A 6 -29.58 1.28 19.47
C LEU A 6 -29.51 2.38 18.42
N LEU A 7 -28.30 2.80 18.04
CA LEU A 7 -28.10 3.75 16.95
C LEU A 7 -28.42 3.11 15.59
N GLU A 8 -28.02 1.86 15.41
CA GLU A 8 -28.30 1.10 14.20
C GLU A 8 -29.82 0.90 13.98
N ALA A 9 -30.54 0.53 15.02
CA ALA A 9 -31.99 0.37 14.96
C ALA A 9 -32.76 1.67 14.73
N ARG A 10 -32.23 2.82 15.17
CA ARG A 10 -32.87 4.14 14.95
C ARG A 10 -32.54 4.78 13.61
N LEU A 11 -31.31 4.57 13.09
CA LEU A 11 -30.86 5.18 11.84
C LEU A 11 -31.18 4.30 10.64
N PHE A 12 -31.19 2.98 10.83
CA PHE A 12 -31.36 2.00 9.76
C PHE A 12 -32.43 0.98 10.20
N ALA A 13 -33.68 1.24 9.94
CA ALA A 13 -34.87 0.54 10.47
C ALA A 13 -34.82 -1.02 10.51
N ASN A 14 -33.92 -1.65 9.76
CA ASN A 14 -33.68 -3.10 9.72
C ASN A 14 -32.19 -3.50 9.80
N GLY A 15 -31.33 -2.61 10.32
CA GLY A 15 -29.88 -2.80 10.35
C GLY A 15 -29.16 -2.20 9.14
N PHE A 16 -27.95 -1.71 9.37
CA PHE A 16 -27.12 -1.04 8.36
C PHE A 16 -26.89 -1.92 7.12
N LEU A 17 -26.63 -3.21 7.31
CA LEU A 17 -26.40 -4.16 6.22
C LEU A 17 -27.64 -4.35 5.33
N HIS A 18 -28.82 -4.43 5.90
CA HIS A 18 -30.08 -4.54 5.14
C HIS A 18 -30.40 -3.28 4.35
N TRP A 19 -30.16 -2.10 4.95
CA TRP A 19 -30.30 -0.83 4.27
C TRP A 19 -29.32 -0.72 3.10
N TRP A 20 -28.04 -1.11 3.31
CA TRP A 20 -27.01 -1.08 2.30
C TRP A 20 -27.33 -1.97 1.09
N GLN A 21 -27.75 -3.21 1.35
CA GLN A 21 -28.10 -4.17 0.29
C GLN A 21 -29.38 -3.78 -0.47
N ARG A 22 -30.35 -3.19 0.22
CA ARG A 22 -31.67 -2.87 -0.36
C ARG A 22 -31.68 -1.56 -1.13
N ASP A 23 -31.08 -0.51 -0.57
CA ASP A 23 -31.15 0.85 -1.12
C ASP A 23 -30.01 1.17 -2.07
N LEU A 24 -28.84 0.57 -1.89
CA LEU A 24 -27.68 0.75 -2.77
C LEU A 24 -27.48 -0.39 -3.76
N ALA A 25 -28.22 -1.51 -3.63
CA ALA A 25 -28.12 -2.71 -4.46
C ALA A 25 -26.67 -3.24 -4.61
N MET A 26 -25.83 -3.01 -3.60
CA MET A 26 -24.43 -3.48 -3.56
C MET A 26 -24.34 -4.71 -2.66
N GLU A 27 -23.75 -5.78 -3.17
CA GLU A 27 -23.37 -6.93 -2.34
C GLU A 27 -22.22 -6.49 -1.43
N TYR A 28 -22.43 -6.56 -0.12
CA TYR A 28 -21.42 -6.22 0.87
C TYR A 28 -20.91 -7.50 1.53
N ASP A 29 -19.68 -7.86 1.23
CA ASP A 29 -18.96 -8.89 2.00
C ASP A 29 -18.21 -8.22 3.15
N GLN A 30 -18.27 -8.83 4.34
CA GLN A 30 -17.50 -8.35 5.52
C GLN A 30 -15.99 -8.40 5.29
N ARG A 31 -15.53 -9.26 4.38
CA ARG A 31 -14.13 -9.43 3.99
C ARG A 31 -13.91 -8.86 2.61
N ASN A 32 -13.85 -7.54 2.52
CA ASN A 32 -13.79 -6.84 1.25
C ASN A 32 -12.42 -6.18 0.98
N CYS A 33 -12.21 -5.82 -0.27
CA CYS A 33 -10.99 -5.18 -0.75
C CYS A 33 -10.69 -3.86 -0.02
N LEU A 34 -11.72 -3.10 0.37
CA LEU A 34 -11.58 -1.82 1.05
C LEU A 34 -10.99 -1.99 2.47
N VAL A 35 -11.50 -2.95 3.25
CA VAL A 35 -11.00 -3.27 4.60
C VAL A 35 -9.53 -3.70 4.53
N VAL A 36 -9.19 -4.50 3.54
CA VAL A 36 -7.79 -4.92 3.30
C VAL A 36 -6.91 -3.75 2.93
N GLY A 37 -7.37 -2.86 2.06
CA GLY A 37 -6.64 -1.64 1.69
C GLY A 37 -6.29 -0.78 2.91
N PHE A 38 -7.24 -0.61 3.83
CA PHE A 38 -7.00 0.06 5.11
C PHE A 38 -5.99 -0.68 5.98
N ALA A 39 -6.16 -1.98 6.19
CA ALA A 39 -5.25 -2.79 7.02
C ALA A 39 -3.82 -2.77 6.47
N MET A 40 -3.66 -2.91 5.14
CA MET A 40 -2.36 -2.81 4.47
C MET A 40 -1.76 -1.40 4.59
N GLY A 41 -2.57 -0.36 4.46
CA GLY A 41 -2.14 1.02 4.66
C GLY A 41 -1.50 1.19 6.03
N PHE A 42 -2.18 0.78 7.10
CA PHE A 42 -1.64 0.84 8.45
C PHE A 42 -0.37 0.01 8.64
N ALA A 43 -0.25 -1.14 8.00
CA ALA A 43 0.94 -1.98 8.10
C ALA A 43 2.17 -1.39 7.37
N VAL A 44 1.95 -0.65 6.27
CA VAL A 44 3.02 -0.09 5.44
C VAL A 44 3.44 1.32 5.89
N VAL A 45 2.53 2.09 6.51
CA VAL A 45 2.79 3.47 6.99
C VAL A 45 4.05 3.57 7.88
N PRO A 46 4.27 2.73 8.91
CA PRO A 46 5.46 2.86 9.76
C PRO A 46 6.77 2.71 8.98
N LEU A 47 6.80 1.80 8.01
CA LEU A 47 7.99 1.57 7.18
C LEU A 47 8.29 2.80 6.30
N ILE A 48 7.26 3.32 5.61
CA ILE A 48 7.41 4.52 4.77
C ILE A 48 7.82 5.71 5.63
N PHE A 49 7.21 5.87 6.80
CA PHE A 49 7.51 6.96 7.72
C PHE A 49 8.98 6.97 8.14
N THR A 50 9.52 5.84 8.57
CA THR A 50 10.94 5.74 9.00
C THR A 50 11.89 6.14 7.88
N ILE A 51 11.67 5.63 6.66
CA ILE A 51 12.55 5.95 5.52
C ILE A 51 12.39 7.42 5.10
N CYS A 52 11.19 7.99 5.19
CA CYS A 52 10.97 9.41 4.94
C CYS A 52 11.66 10.30 5.99
N GLU A 53 11.63 9.91 7.26
CA GLU A 53 12.33 10.61 8.34
C GLU A 53 13.83 10.61 8.09
N ASP A 54 14.42 9.47 7.73
CA ASP A 54 15.81 9.36 7.36
C ASP A 54 16.16 10.25 6.16
N ALA A 55 15.32 10.27 5.14
CA ALA A 55 15.52 11.12 3.96
C ALA A 55 15.47 12.61 4.31
N LEU A 56 14.54 13.03 5.16
CA LEU A 56 14.46 14.43 5.63
C LEU A 56 15.63 14.81 6.53
N SER A 57 16.09 13.91 7.40
CA SER A 57 17.19 14.16 8.32
C SER A 57 18.55 14.20 7.62
N SER A 58 18.70 13.48 6.51
CA SER A 58 19.94 13.41 5.71
C SER A 58 20.26 14.71 4.97
N VAL A 59 19.34 15.68 4.90
CA VAL A 59 19.58 16.98 4.26
C VAL A 59 20.66 17.76 5.03
N PRO A 60 21.75 18.21 4.36
CA PRO A 60 22.89 18.86 5.00
C PRO A 60 22.52 20.08 5.85
N SER A 61 23.09 20.16 7.05
CA SER A 61 22.78 21.23 8.02
C SER A 61 23.17 22.62 7.53
N HIS A 62 24.21 22.73 6.70
CA HIS A 62 24.65 24.02 6.15
C HIS A 62 23.60 24.66 5.23
N LEU A 63 22.80 23.89 4.49
CA LEU A 63 21.71 24.40 3.67
C LEU A 63 20.57 24.95 4.53
N ARG A 64 20.26 24.27 5.63
CA ARG A 64 19.26 24.75 6.61
C ARG A 64 19.74 26.04 7.29
N ALA A 65 21.00 26.05 7.74
CA ALA A 65 21.59 27.23 8.39
C ALA A 65 21.68 28.42 7.42
N GLY A 66 22.07 28.19 6.16
CA GLY A 66 22.13 29.25 5.14
C GLY A 66 20.77 29.89 4.88
N SER A 67 19.71 29.08 4.75
CA SER A 67 18.35 29.56 4.57
C SER A 67 17.87 30.41 5.75
N LEU A 68 18.13 29.96 6.97
CA LEU A 68 17.76 30.70 8.19
C LEU A 68 18.56 32.01 8.32
N ALA A 69 19.85 32.02 7.93
CA ALA A 69 20.69 33.22 7.94
C ALA A 69 20.20 34.29 6.96
N LEU A 70 19.58 33.88 5.86
CA LEU A 70 18.92 34.79 4.91
C LEU A 70 17.55 35.31 5.38
N GLY A 71 17.16 35.01 6.62
CA GLY A 71 15.90 35.48 7.22
C GLY A 71 14.67 34.64 6.92
N ALA A 72 14.83 33.44 6.34
CA ALA A 72 13.70 32.53 6.13
C ALA A 72 13.19 31.98 7.46
N THR A 73 11.87 31.83 7.61
CA THR A 73 11.28 31.14 8.76
C THR A 73 11.59 29.64 8.70
N ARG A 74 11.49 28.95 9.85
CA ARG A 74 11.67 27.47 9.94
C ARG A 74 10.74 26.74 8.96
N TRP A 75 9.50 27.19 8.82
CA TRP A 75 8.53 26.61 7.91
C TRP A 75 8.89 26.84 6.43
N GLN A 76 9.36 28.03 6.08
CA GLN A 76 9.85 28.33 4.74
C GLN A 76 11.07 27.49 4.39
N THR A 77 12.02 27.33 5.32
CA THR A 77 13.19 26.48 5.16
C THR A 77 12.77 25.02 4.95
N ALA A 78 11.82 24.52 5.74
CA ALA A 78 11.31 23.15 5.60
C ALA A 78 10.71 22.89 4.21
N ILE A 79 9.83 23.76 3.73
CA ILE A 79 9.12 23.54 2.46
C ILE A 79 9.99 23.86 1.25
N ARG A 80 10.81 24.93 1.30
CA ARG A 80 11.55 25.41 0.12
C ARG A 80 12.95 24.82 -0.03
N VAL A 81 13.54 24.33 1.05
CA VAL A 81 14.90 23.76 1.05
C VAL A 81 14.90 22.28 1.39
N VAL A 82 14.37 21.92 2.56
CA VAL A 82 14.50 20.54 3.06
C VAL A 82 13.64 19.57 2.23
N LEU A 83 12.38 19.90 2.02
CA LEU A 83 11.45 19.02 1.30
C LEU A 83 11.88 18.74 -0.15
N PRO A 84 12.26 19.74 -0.98
CA PRO A 84 12.74 19.46 -2.34
C PRO A 84 14.01 18.61 -2.37
N MET A 85 14.94 18.83 -1.45
CA MET A 85 16.17 18.04 -1.36
C MET A 85 15.90 16.60 -0.91
N ALA A 86 14.90 16.37 -0.05
CA ALA A 86 14.51 15.05 0.42
C ALA A 86 13.59 14.29 -0.56
N LEU A 87 13.01 14.94 -1.57
CA LEU A 87 12.06 14.35 -2.51
C LEU A 87 12.51 13.00 -3.12
N PRO A 88 13.76 12.84 -3.58
CA PRO A 88 14.22 11.55 -4.10
C PRO A 88 14.17 10.44 -3.06
N GLY A 89 14.46 10.75 -1.80
CA GLY A 89 14.39 9.81 -0.67
C GLY A 89 12.94 9.46 -0.30
N ILE A 90 12.04 10.44 -0.27
CA ILE A 90 10.61 10.23 -0.02
C ILE A 90 9.99 9.38 -1.13
N PHE A 91 10.36 9.65 -2.38
CA PHE A 91 9.92 8.82 -3.50
C PHE A 91 10.40 7.36 -3.36
N SER A 92 11.67 7.17 -2.97
CA SER A 92 12.22 5.83 -2.70
C SER A 92 11.45 5.11 -1.57
N ALA A 93 11.13 5.81 -0.48
CA ALA A 93 10.33 5.28 0.62
C ALA A 93 8.96 4.79 0.15
N SER A 94 8.29 5.59 -0.67
CA SER A 94 6.98 5.24 -1.23
C SER A 94 7.06 4.00 -2.13
N MET A 95 8.11 3.88 -2.96
CA MET A 95 8.31 2.73 -3.84
C MET A 95 8.63 1.45 -3.07
N ILE A 96 9.42 1.54 -1.99
CA ILE A 96 9.69 0.39 -1.10
C ILE A 96 8.40 -0.07 -0.42
N GLY A 97 7.61 0.86 0.09
CA GLY A 97 6.29 0.55 0.66
C GLY A 97 5.34 -0.10 -0.34
N PHE A 98 5.31 0.41 -1.57
CA PHE A 98 4.51 -0.15 -2.65
C PHE A 98 4.95 -1.57 -3.04
N GLY A 99 6.26 -1.80 -3.17
CA GLY A 99 6.82 -3.13 -3.44
C GLY A 99 6.46 -4.14 -2.34
N ARG A 100 6.48 -3.70 -1.06
CA ARG A 100 6.03 -4.53 0.05
C ARG A 100 4.54 -4.84 -0.04
N ALA A 101 3.71 -3.86 -0.38
CA ALA A 101 2.26 -4.05 -0.50
C ALA A 101 1.89 -5.06 -1.59
N ILE A 102 2.60 -5.07 -2.73
CA ILE A 102 2.38 -6.05 -3.81
C ILE A 102 2.70 -7.49 -3.35
N GLY A 103 3.72 -7.65 -2.51
CA GLY A 103 4.13 -8.95 -1.97
C GLY A 103 3.37 -9.39 -0.71
N GLU A 104 2.45 -8.55 -0.18
CA GLU A 104 1.76 -8.87 1.05
C GLU A 104 0.80 -10.06 0.87
N THR A 105 0.99 -11.06 1.70
CA THR A 105 0.30 -12.34 1.58
C THR A 105 -0.68 -12.54 2.73
N MET A 106 -0.21 -12.37 3.98
CA MET A 106 -0.97 -12.78 5.16
C MET A 106 -2.15 -11.86 5.45
N ILE A 107 -1.94 -10.53 5.38
CA ILE A 107 -3.01 -9.56 5.61
C ILE A 107 -4.10 -9.75 4.56
N VAL A 108 -3.70 -9.89 3.30
CA VAL A 108 -4.64 -10.11 2.20
C VAL A 108 -5.40 -11.42 2.42
N LEU A 109 -4.71 -12.54 2.66
CA LEU A 109 -5.32 -13.85 2.84
C LEU A 109 -6.36 -13.85 3.96
N MET A 110 -6.03 -13.26 5.11
CA MET A 110 -6.91 -13.28 6.28
C MET A 110 -8.06 -12.29 6.18
N ALA A 111 -7.86 -11.16 5.54
CA ALA A 111 -8.85 -10.07 5.54
C ALA A 111 -9.76 -10.04 4.30
N THR A 112 -9.37 -10.68 3.15
CA THR A 112 -10.24 -10.73 1.95
C THR A 112 -11.10 -11.98 1.84
N GLY A 113 -10.93 -12.96 2.71
CA GLY A 113 -11.64 -14.24 2.60
C GLY A 113 -11.18 -15.14 1.45
N ASN A 114 -10.13 -14.76 0.71
CA ASN A 114 -9.52 -15.55 -0.37
C ASN A 114 -10.51 -15.98 -1.47
N THR A 115 -11.44 -15.11 -1.84
CA THR A 115 -12.50 -15.40 -2.81
C THR A 115 -11.92 -15.32 -4.24
N PRO A 116 -11.99 -16.40 -5.05
CA PRO A 116 -11.41 -16.43 -6.40
C PRO A 116 -12.37 -15.79 -7.44
N VAL A 117 -12.86 -14.58 -7.16
CA VAL A 117 -13.72 -13.83 -8.06
C VAL A 117 -12.94 -12.67 -8.64
N LEU A 118 -13.02 -12.50 -9.96
CA LEU A 118 -12.47 -11.35 -10.66
C LEU A 118 -13.60 -10.37 -10.91
N ASP A 119 -13.85 -9.49 -9.96
CA ASP A 119 -14.84 -8.44 -10.05
C ASP A 119 -14.20 -7.08 -9.76
N TRP A 120 -14.75 -6.01 -10.35
CA TRP A 120 -14.30 -4.64 -10.12
C TRP A 120 -15.05 -3.96 -8.96
N ASP A 121 -15.68 -4.75 -8.09
CA ASP A 121 -16.36 -4.23 -6.93
C ASP A 121 -15.41 -4.17 -5.73
N LEU A 122 -15.30 -2.98 -5.11
CA LEU A 122 -14.48 -2.73 -3.93
C LEU A 122 -15.01 -3.41 -2.65
N PHE A 123 -16.27 -3.80 -2.66
CA PHE A 123 -16.96 -4.43 -1.54
C PHE A 123 -16.93 -5.96 -1.58
N ASN A 124 -16.41 -6.52 -2.66
CA ASN A 124 -16.21 -7.96 -2.79
C ASN A 124 -14.83 -8.37 -2.26
N GLY A 125 -14.73 -9.63 -1.86
CA GLY A 125 -13.46 -10.27 -1.53
C GLY A 125 -12.60 -10.44 -2.78
N MET A 126 -11.29 -10.46 -2.61
CA MET A 126 -10.34 -10.69 -3.70
C MET A 126 -9.31 -11.74 -3.35
N ARG A 127 -8.66 -12.28 -4.37
CA ARG A 127 -7.55 -13.21 -4.23
C ARG A 127 -6.33 -12.65 -4.97
N THR A 128 -5.25 -12.34 -4.24
CA THR A 128 -3.99 -11.92 -4.86
C THR A 128 -3.16 -13.12 -5.30
N ILE A 129 -2.25 -12.89 -6.25
CA ILE A 129 -1.33 -13.95 -6.73
C ILE A 129 -0.48 -14.49 -5.58
N SER A 130 0.02 -13.64 -4.68
CA SER A 130 0.80 -14.05 -3.52
C SER A 130 0.00 -14.91 -2.54
N ALA A 131 -1.25 -14.54 -2.25
CA ALA A 131 -2.15 -15.31 -1.40
C ALA A 131 -2.53 -16.65 -2.04
N ASN A 132 -2.77 -16.66 -3.36
CA ASN A 132 -3.05 -17.88 -4.10
C ASN A 132 -1.91 -18.89 -4.00
N ILE A 133 -0.67 -18.45 -4.21
CA ILE A 133 0.51 -19.30 -4.10
C ILE A 133 0.63 -19.86 -2.67
N ALA A 134 0.45 -19.01 -1.65
CA ALA A 134 0.60 -19.43 -0.26
C ALA A 134 -0.41 -20.50 0.17
N VAL A 135 -1.63 -20.45 -0.35
CA VAL A 135 -2.71 -21.40 -0.01
C VAL A 135 -2.59 -22.71 -0.78
N GLU A 136 -2.40 -22.61 -2.09
CA GLU A 136 -2.48 -23.77 -2.98
C GLU A 136 -1.16 -24.56 -3.07
N LEU A 137 -0.01 -23.90 -2.86
CA LEU A 137 1.28 -24.55 -3.02
C LEU A 137 1.52 -25.72 -2.07
N PRO A 138 1.13 -25.65 -0.78
CA PRO A 138 1.29 -26.78 0.16
C PRO A 138 0.47 -28.01 -0.21
N GLU A 139 -0.67 -27.82 -0.89
CA GLU A 139 -1.60 -28.88 -1.28
C GLU A 139 -1.36 -29.41 -2.70
N ALA A 140 -0.52 -28.70 -3.49
CA ALA A 140 -0.27 -29.05 -4.88
C ALA A 140 0.64 -30.29 -4.99
N PRO A 141 0.22 -31.36 -5.68
CA PRO A 141 1.07 -32.53 -5.90
C PRO A 141 2.31 -32.16 -6.72
N HIS A 142 3.48 -32.59 -6.25
CA HIS A 142 4.73 -32.36 -6.96
C HIS A 142 4.64 -32.88 -8.42
N GLN A 143 5.09 -32.07 -9.38
CA GLN A 143 5.01 -32.31 -10.82
C GLN A 143 3.60 -32.25 -11.46
N GLY A 144 2.56 -31.97 -10.67
CA GLY A 144 1.21 -31.74 -11.19
C GLY A 144 1.10 -30.47 -12.04
N THR A 145 0.03 -30.37 -12.83
CA THR A 145 -0.26 -29.15 -13.61
C THR A 145 -0.47 -27.93 -12.72
N LEU A 146 -1.14 -28.11 -11.57
CA LEU A 146 -1.35 -27.07 -10.58
C LEU A 146 -0.01 -26.52 -10.05
N TYR A 147 0.92 -27.38 -9.68
CA TYR A 147 2.25 -26.99 -9.21
C TYR A 147 2.99 -26.11 -10.25
N ARG A 148 2.93 -26.50 -11.53
CA ARG A 148 3.57 -25.73 -12.62
C ARG A 148 2.92 -24.37 -12.82
N VAL A 149 1.60 -24.28 -12.72
CA VAL A 149 0.85 -23.01 -12.85
C VAL A 149 1.16 -22.08 -11.69
N LEU A 150 1.25 -22.62 -10.46
CA LEU A 150 1.63 -21.81 -9.27
C LEU A 150 3.07 -21.29 -9.39
N PHE A 151 4.00 -22.12 -9.90
CA PHE A 151 5.37 -21.70 -10.13
C PHE A 151 5.46 -20.60 -11.19
N LEU A 152 4.67 -20.74 -12.28
CA LEU A 152 4.56 -19.71 -13.32
C LEU A 152 3.96 -18.40 -12.74
N SER A 153 2.97 -18.50 -11.87
CA SER A 153 2.38 -17.35 -11.18
C SER A 153 3.40 -16.64 -10.28
N GLY A 154 4.25 -17.40 -9.58
CA GLY A 154 5.37 -16.86 -8.80
C GLY A 154 6.42 -16.16 -9.69
N LEU A 155 6.75 -16.74 -10.83
CA LEU A 155 7.64 -16.12 -11.81
C LEU A 155 7.05 -14.81 -12.35
N LEU A 156 5.76 -14.80 -12.66
CA LEU A 156 5.06 -13.61 -13.13
C LEU A 156 5.05 -12.50 -12.06
N LEU A 157 4.79 -12.85 -10.82
CA LEU A 157 4.85 -11.92 -9.69
C LEU A 157 6.27 -11.34 -9.52
N PHE A 158 7.29 -12.20 -9.62
CA PHE A 158 8.69 -11.79 -9.56
C PHE A 158 9.04 -10.81 -10.69
N LEU A 159 8.68 -11.12 -11.92
CA LEU A 159 8.95 -10.25 -13.08
C LEU A 159 8.21 -8.91 -12.95
N ALA A 160 6.96 -8.92 -12.49
CA ALA A 160 6.18 -7.70 -12.28
C ALA A 160 6.82 -6.81 -11.18
N THR A 161 7.17 -7.38 -10.04
CA THR A 161 7.83 -6.64 -8.95
C THR A 161 9.22 -6.15 -9.34
N PHE A 162 9.99 -6.95 -10.07
CA PHE A 162 11.29 -6.56 -10.61
C PHE A 162 11.17 -5.38 -11.58
N ALA A 163 10.21 -5.43 -12.51
CA ALA A 163 9.96 -4.33 -13.45
C ALA A 163 9.57 -3.04 -12.75
N ILE A 164 8.65 -3.10 -11.76
CA ILE A 164 8.22 -1.94 -10.97
C ILE A 164 9.39 -1.36 -10.17
N ASN A 165 10.18 -2.18 -9.49
CA ASN A 165 11.32 -1.73 -8.71
C ASN A 165 12.42 -1.12 -9.60
N THR A 166 12.68 -1.71 -10.76
CA THR A 166 13.64 -1.16 -11.73
C THR A 166 13.17 0.19 -12.26
N LEU A 167 11.89 0.33 -12.61
CA LEU A 167 11.32 1.59 -13.05
C LEU A 167 11.39 2.66 -11.97
N ALA A 168 11.06 2.29 -10.73
CA ALA A 168 11.15 3.16 -9.57
C ALA A 168 12.60 3.66 -9.35
N GLU A 169 13.59 2.78 -9.49
CA GLU A 169 15.00 3.14 -9.34
C GLU A 169 15.47 4.12 -10.44
N ILE A 170 15.05 3.90 -11.69
CA ILE A 170 15.34 4.82 -12.79
C ILE A 170 14.75 6.22 -12.52
N VAL A 171 13.52 6.27 -12.04
CA VAL A 171 12.86 7.56 -11.70
C VAL A 171 13.58 8.23 -10.53
N ARG A 172 13.95 7.46 -9.49
CA ARG A 172 14.70 7.96 -8.34
C ARG A 172 16.04 8.57 -8.76
N GLN A 173 16.79 7.89 -9.62
CA GLN A 173 18.08 8.37 -10.12
C GLN A 173 17.92 9.69 -10.91
N ARG A 174 16.92 9.77 -11.78
CA ARG A 174 16.63 11.01 -12.54
C ARG A 174 16.26 12.16 -11.63
N LEU A 175 15.46 11.91 -10.59
CA LEU A 175 15.13 12.94 -9.60
C LEU A 175 16.39 13.40 -8.85
N ARG A 176 17.23 12.50 -8.38
CA ARG A 176 18.46 12.80 -7.67
C ARG A 176 19.42 13.65 -8.53
N ASP A 177 19.62 13.27 -9.79
CA ASP A 177 20.51 14.00 -10.70
C ASP A 177 20.01 15.42 -11.00
N ARG A 178 18.71 15.61 -11.00
CA ARG A 178 18.11 16.93 -11.20
C ARG A 178 18.31 17.86 -10.00
N TYR A 179 18.24 17.31 -8.78
CA TYR A 179 18.40 18.11 -7.55
C TYR A 179 19.85 18.26 -7.10
N ASN A 180 20.77 17.37 -7.48
CA ASN A 180 22.19 17.51 -7.19
C ASN A 180 22.90 18.54 -8.10
N ARG A 181 22.24 19.07 -9.13
CA ARG A 181 22.79 20.11 -10.01
C ARG A 181 22.40 21.54 -9.58
N LEU A 182 21.61 21.66 -8.51
CA LEU A 182 21.26 22.94 -7.87
C LEU A 182 22.11 23.17 -6.64
#